data_6c11d7f5709a9958aae9afb2b3cff924
#
_entry.id   6c11d7f5709a9958aae9afb2b3cff924
#
_cell.length_a   1.000
_cell.length_b   1.000
_cell.length_c   1.000
_cell.angle_alpha   90.00
_cell.angle_beta   90.00
_cell.angle_gamma   90.00
#
_symmetry.space_group_name_H-M   'P 1'
#
loop_
_entity.id
_entity.type
_entity.pdbx_description
1 polymer ?
#
loop_
_entity_poly.entity_id
_entity_poly.type
_entity_poly.pdbx_seq_one_letter_code
_entity_poly.pdbx_strand_id
1 'polypeptide(L)'
;IPRIQKDLARNYPAGVTLNGAQRRSVGMKIWQNESGGKISGLTHWNEGEEFPSLGIGHFIWYPGGFNGRWTETWPEFVKFAQTKGVRGIPSPALLPDCPWSNRVVFQRDFNGTVLTALRSWLVSNIDVQTEFIMAKSQAALPRIMASAPASQRTRIEANYGKVATTPNGIYALIDCVNFKGDGTNPRERYKGQGWGLMW
;
A
#
# COMPACT_ATOMS: atom_id res chain seq x y z
N ILE A 1 -1.98 3.38 26.49
CA ILE A 1 -2.09 3.18 25.03
C ILE A 1 -3.48 2.67 24.59
N PRO A 2 -4.18 1.72 25.29
CA PRO A 2 -5.50 1.24 24.84
C PRO A 2 -6.63 2.29 24.92
N ARG A 3 -6.51 3.31 25.74
CA ARG A 3 -7.56 4.35 25.92
C ARG A 3 -7.58 5.34 24.74
N ILE A 4 -6.41 5.73 24.27
CA ILE A 4 -6.27 6.67 23.14
C ILE A 4 -6.80 6.04 21.84
N GLN A 5 -6.59 4.73 21.62
CA GLN A 5 -7.15 4.04 20.45
C GLN A 5 -8.68 3.95 20.46
N LYS A 6 -9.30 3.80 21.65
CA LYS A 6 -10.77 3.78 21.78
C LYS A 6 -11.41 5.14 21.56
N ASP A 7 -10.76 6.21 22.01
CA ASP A 7 -11.27 7.58 21.84
C ASP A 7 -11.10 8.08 20.40
N LEU A 8 -10.02 7.69 19.72
CA LEU A 8 -9.83 7.96 18.29
C LEU A 8 -10.87 7.26 17.43
N ALA A 9 -11.22 6.00 17.73
CA ALA A 9 -12.25 5.25 16.99
C ALA A 9 -13.69 5.82 17.17
N ARG A 10 -13.96 6.61 18.22
CA ARG A 10 -15.25 7.23 18.49
C ARG A 10 -15.46 8.55 17.75
N ASN A 11 -14.41 9.28 17.43
CA ASN A 11 -14.49 10.65 16.91
C ASN A 11 -14.21 10.77 15.41
N TYR A 12 -13.81 9.68 14.76
CA TYR A 12 -13.65 9.67 13.31
C TYR A 12 -14.85 8.95 12.69
N PRO A 13 -15.46 9.51 11.64
CA PRO A 13 -16.50 8.79 10.93
C PRO A 13 -15.95 7.43 10.55
N ALA A 14 -16.66 6.37 10.96
CA ALA A 14 -16.33 4.99 10.66
C ALA A 14 -15.94 4.93 9.19
N GLY A 15 -14.72 4.50 8.90
CA GLY A 15 -14.20 4.53 7.54
C GLY A 15 -15.22 3.93 6.60
N VAL A 16 -15.37 4.51 5.42
CA VAL A 16 -16.37 4.08 4.44
C VAL A 16 -16.24 2.58 4.23
N THR A 17 -17.25 1.85 4.68
CA THR A 17 -17.29 0.40 4.53
C THR A 17 -17.77 0.10 3.11
N LEU A 18 -16.83 -0.25 2.25
CA LEU A 18 -17.15 -0.72 0.91
C LEU A 18 -17.64 -2.17 0.98
N ASN A 19 -18.70 -2.49 0.25
CA ASN A 19 -19.10 -3.87 0.04
C ASN A 19 -18.11 -4.61 -0.88
N GLY A 20 -18.23 -5.93 -1.03
CA GLY A 20 -17.30 -6.74 -1.83
C GLY A 20 -17.17 -6.26 -3.30
N ALA A 21 -18.29 -5.91 -3.94
CA ALA A 21 -18.30 -5.41 -5.31
C ALA A 21 -17.59 -4.07 -5.45
N GLN A 22 -17.81 -3.17 -4.49
CA GLN A 22 -17.15 -1.87 -4.45
C GLN A 22 -15.63 -2.00 -4.21
N ARG A 23 -15.21 -2.88 -3.29
CA ARG A 23 -13.78 -3.18 -3.08
C ARG A 23 -13.13 -3.69 -4.34
N ARG A 24 -13.75 -4.66 -5.01
CA ARG A 24 -13.24 -5.20 -6.28
C ARG A 24 -13.15 -4.11 -7.34
N SER A 25 -14.15 -3.24 -7.46
CA SER A 25 -14.13 -2.10 -8.40
C SER A 25 -12.98 -1.14 -8.12
N VAL A 26 -12.73 -0.81 -6.85
CA VAL A 26 -11.58 0.02 -6.43
C VAL A 26 -10.26 -0.67 -6.78
N GLY A 27 -10.11 -1.95 -6.46
CA GLY A 27 -8.89 -2.71 -6.77
C GLY A 27 -8.61 -2.79 -8.27
N MET A 28 -9.63 -3.03 -9.08
CA MET A 28 -9.50 -3.04 -10.54
C MET A 28 -9.11 -1.67 -11.09
N LYS A 29 -9.61 -0.59 -10.51
CA LYS A 29 -9.28 0.78 -10.90
C LYS A 29 -7.80 1.11 -10.57
N ILE A 30 -7.34 0.71 -9.39
CA ILE A 30 -5.92 0.82 -9.00
C ILE A 30 -5.06 0.05 -9.99
N TRP A 31 -5.38 -1.23 -10.24
CA TRP A 31 -4.64 -2.06 -11.18
C TRP A 31 -4.58 -1.47 -12.59
N GLN A 32 -5.73 -0.97 -13.08
CA GLN A 32 -5.79 -0.32 -14.38
C GLN A 32 -4.90 0.93 -14.46
N ASN A 33 -4.93 1.77 -13.44
CA ASN A 33 -4.14 3.01 -13.42
C ASN A 33 -2.63 2.74 -13.32
N GLU A 34 -2.23 1.78 -12.49
CA GLU A 34 -0.80 1.57 -12.18
C GLU A 34 -0.08 0.68 -13.20
N SER A 35 -0.79 -0.25 -13.82
CA SER A 35 -0.15 -1.20 -14.73
C SER A 35 -0.97 -1.50 -15.99
N GLY A 36 -1.96 -0.65 -16.30
CA GLY A 36 -2.85 -0.86 -17.45
C GLY A 36 -3.66 -2.15 -17.36
N GLY A 37 -3.87 -2.70 -16.16
CA GLY A 37 -4.55 -3.98 -15.95
C GLY A 37 -3.74 -5.21 -16.44
N LYS A 38 -2.44 -5.04 -16.71
CA LYS A 38 -1.59 -6.11 -17.22
C LYS A 38 -1.09 -7.01 -16.10
N ILE A 39 -1.20 -8.33 -16.29
CA ILE A 39 -0.71 -9.32 -15.33
C ILE A 39 0.81 -9.19 -15.11
N SER A 40 1.57 -8.91 -16.18
CA SER A 40 3.01 -8.69 -16.11
C SER A 40 3.40 -7.51 -15.20
N GLY A 41 2.54 -6.50 -15.08
CA GLY A 41 2.75 -5.36 -14.21
C GLY A 41 2.60 -5.66 -12.70
N LEU A 42 2.05 -6.83 -12.34
CA LEU A 42 1.93 -7.23 -10.93
C LEU A 42 3.27 -7.66 -10.30
N THR A 43 4.33 -7.77 -11.08
CA THR A 43 5.69 -7.97 -10.59
C THR A 43 6.61 -7.09 -11.41
N HIS A 44 7.11 -6.02 -10.83
CA HIS A 44 7.86 -5.02 -11.55
C HIS A 44 9.10 -4.56 -10.77
N TRP A 45 10.17 -4.24 -11.49
CA TRP A 45 11.37 -3.62 -10.95
C TRP A 45 11.77 -2.47 -11.86
N ASN A 46 11.52 -1.24 -11.41
CA ASN A 46 11.82 -0.04 -12.17
C ASN A 46 13.32 0.11 -12.43
N GLU A 47 13.66 0.70 -13.55
CA GLU A 47 15.00 1.15 -13.79
C GLU A 47 15.39 2.26 -12.80
N GLY A 48 16.57 2.14 -12.20
CA GLY A 48 17.04 3.10 -11.19
C GLY A 48 16.50 2.85 -9.77
N GLU A 49 15.68 1.82 -9.55
CA GLU A 49 15.31 1.36 -8.21
C GLU A 49 16.12 0.14 -7.78
N GLU A 50 16.36 0.04 -6.47
CA GLU A 50 17.12 -1.06 -5.86
C GLU A 50 16.21 -2.16 -5.30
N PHE A 51 14.94 -2.17 -5.68
CA PHE A 51 13.92 -3.09 -5.18
C PHE A 51 12.79 -3.29 -6.18
N PRO A 52 12.12 -4.46 -6.16
CA PRO A 52 10.89 -4.67 -6.92
C PRO A 52 9.67 -4.13 -6.19
N SER A 53 8.62 -3.90 -6.98
CA SER A 53 7.27 -3.57 -6.53
C SER A 53 6.30 -4.65 -7.00
N LEU A 54 5.42 -5.12 -6.11
CA LEU A 54 4.56 -6.27 -6.35
C LEU A 54 3.08 -5.96 -6.11
N GLY A 55 2.21 -6.65 -6.85
CA GLY A 55 0.76 -6.50 -6.71
C GLY A 55 0.20 -5.20 -7.26
N ILE A 56 -1.13 -5.01 -7.11
CA ILE A 56 -1.84 -3.82 -7.59
C ILE A 56 -1.46 -2.55 -6.82
N GLY A 57 -0.94 -2.70 -5.62
CA GLY A 57 -0.52 -1.60 -4.75
C GLY A 57 0.97 -1.30 -4.84
N HIS A 58 1.71 -1.90 -5.77
CA HIS A 58 3.16 -1.73 -5.89
C HIS A 58 3.88 -1.90 -4.55
N PHE A 59 3.58 -3.00 -3.84
CA PHE A 59 4.15 -3.28 -2.53
C PHE A 59 5.67 -3.47 -2.64
N ILE A 60 6.41 -2.60 -1.97
CA ILE A 60 7.88 -2.58 -1.99
C ILE A 60 8.42 -3.77 -1.21
N TRP A 61 9.40 -4.46 -1.81
CA TRP A 61 10.09 -5.58 -1.19
C TRP A 61 11.60 -5.43 -1.33
N TYR A 62 12.29 -5.29 -0.22
CA TYR A 62 13.71 -5.01 -0.22
C TYR A 62 14.56 -6.30 -0.31
N PRO A 63 15.61 -6.32 -1.16
CA PRO A 63 16.64 -7.34 -1.10
C PRO A 63 17.37 -7.31 0.24
N GLY A 64 17.85 -8.49 0.68
CA GLY A 64 18.59 -8.60 1.93
C GLY A 64 19.78 -7.64 2.02
N GLY A 65 19.88 -6.96 3.16
CA GLY A 65 20.91 -5.95 3.41
C GLY A 65 20.64 -4.57 2.83
N PHE A 66 19.57 -4.38 2.02
CA PHE A 66 19.17 -3.07 1.54
C PHE A 66 18.17 -2.41 2.51
N ASN A 67 18.33 -1.12 2.76
CA ASN A 67 17.41 -0.33 3.58
C ASN A 67 17.17 1.02 2.90
N GLY A 68 16.13 1.08 2.08
CA GLY A 68 15.76 2.26 1.34
C GLY A 68 15.03 3.32 2.15
N ARG A 69 14.77 4.48 1.52
CA ARG A 69 14.04 5.60 2.13
C ARG A 69 12.53 5.37 2.24
N TRP A 70 11.99 4.49 1.41
CA TRP A 70 10.56 4.20 1.37
C TRP A 70 10.20 3.13 2.40
N THR A 71 8.96 3.15 2.86
CA THR A 71 8.45 2.10 3.74
C THR A 71 8.27 0.80 2.95
N GLU A 72 8.91 -0.27 3.40
CA GLU A 72 8.71 -1.60 2.85
C GLU A 72 7.31 -2.11 3.20
N THR A 73 6.59 -2.63 2.21
CA THR A 73 5.17 -2.95 2.39
C THR A 73 4.81 -4.38 1.99
N TRP A 74 5.68 -5.09 1.27
CA TRP A 74 5.40 -6.48 0.89
C TRP A 74 5.31 -7.43 2.08
N PRO A 75 6.23 -7.45 3.04
CA PRO A 75 6.12 -8.32 4.22
C PRO A 75 4.87 -8.02 5.05
N GLU A 76 4.47 -6.74 5.15
CA GLU A 76 3.24 -6.33 5.83
C GLU A 76 2.00 -6.87 5.12
N PHE A 77 1.97 -6.79 3.78
CA PHE A 77 0.88 -7.33 2.96
C PHE A 77 0.78 -8.84 3.12
N VAL A 78 1.89 -9.57 3.04
CA VAL A 78 1.92 -11.05 3.22
C VAL A 78 1.36 -11.42 4.58
N LYS A 79 1.81 -10.78 5.65
CA LYS A 79 1.27 -10.99 7.01
C LYS A 79 -0.23 -10.70 7.07
N PHE A 80 -0.68 -9.61 6.46
CA PHE A 80 -2.11 -9.28 6.39
C PHE A 80 -2.90 -10.37 5.66
N ALA A 81 -2.43 -10.82 4.49
CA ALA A 81 -3.07 -11.89 3.72
C ALA A 81 -3.18 -13.20 4.53
N GLN A 82 -2.13 -13.55 5.28
CA GLN A 82 -2.15 -14.71 6.18
C GLN A 82 -3.21 -14.55 7.29
N THR A 83 -3.34 -13.37 7.92
CA THR A 83 -4.37 -13.12 8.95
C THR A 83 -5.79 -13.19 8.39
N LYS A 84 -5.97 -12.95 7.09
CA LYS A 84 -7.24 -13.11 6.37
C LYS A 84 -7.51 -14.55 5.92
N GLY A 85 -6.62 -15.49 6.25
CA GLY A 85 -6.76 -16.90 5.88
C GLY A 85 -6.48 -17.19 4.41
N VAL A 86 -5.83 -16.26 3.67
CA VAL A 86 -5.44 -16.48 2.28
C VAL A 86 -4.40 -17.60 2.21
N ARG A 87 -4.65 -18.57 1.33
CA ARG A 87 -3.79 -19.75 1.14
C ARG A 87 -3.06 -19.70 -0.20
N GLY A 88 -2.13 -20.64 -0.37
CA GLY A 88 -1.42 -20.80 -1.64
C GLY A 88 -0.42 -19.68 -1.96
N ILE A 89 0.03 -18.93 -0.95
CA ILE A 89 1.11 -17.97 -1.12
C ILE A 89 2.36 -18.73 -1.58
N PRO A 90 2.97 -18.38 -2.72
CA PRO A 90 4.21 -19.02 -3.15
C PRO A 90 5.30 -18.91 -2.09
N SER A 91 6.00 -20.02 -1.79
CA SER A 91 6.97 -20.06 -0.69
C SER A 91 8.07 -18.99 -0.76
N PRO A 92 8.62 -18.61 -1.94
CA PRO A 92 9.57 -17.51 -2.01
C PRO A 92 9.00 -16.16 -1.55
N ALA A 93 7.69 -15.96 -1.73
CA ALA A 93 7.00 -14.72 -1.32
C ALA A 93 6.83 -14.58 0.20
N LEU A 94 7.08 -15.65 0.96
CA LEU A 94 7.05 -15.67 2.43
C LEU A 94 8.39 -15.30 3.07
N LEU A 95 9.43 -15.14 2.27
CA LEU A 95 10.74 -14.72 2.78
C LEU A 95 10.67 -13.29 3.30
N PRO A 96 11.42 -12.96 4.36
CA PRO A 96 11.49 -11.60 4.88
C PRO A 96 12.08 -10.65 3.85
N ASP A 97 13.11 -11.10 3.13
CA ASP A 97 13.81 -10.33 2.12
C ASP A 97 13.52 -10.84 0.71
N CYS A 98 13.53 -9.91 -0.26
CA CYS A 98 13.36 -10.24 -1.66
C CYS A 98 14.49 -11.19 -2.14
N PRO A 99 14.14 -12.35 -2.74
CA PRO A 99 15.14 -13.34 -3.15
C PRO A 99 15.96 -12.94 -4.38
N TRP A 100 15.53 -11.92 -5.11
CA TRP A 100 16.29 -11.37 -6.24
C TRP A 100 17.17 -10.24 -5.74
N SER A 101 18.50 -10.41 -5.85
CA SER A 101 19.47 -9.46 -5.33
C SER A 101 19.55 -8.14 -6.10
N ASN A 102 19.08 -8.13 -7.34
CA ASN A 102 19.08 -6.95 -8.20
C ASN A 102 18.13 -7.12 -9.39
N ARG A 103 17.90 -6.03 -10.13
CA ARG A 103 17.00 -5.98 -11.29
C ARG A 103 17.40 -6.97 -12.40
N VAL A 104 18.68 -7.18 -12.65
CA VAL A 104 19.15 -8.09 -13.73
C VAL A 104 18.72 -9.53 -13.41
N VAL A 105 18.94 -9.98 -12.17
CA VAL A 105 18.52 -11.31 -11.71
C VAL A 105 16.99 -11.45 -11.77
N PHE A 106 16.26 -10.44 -11.31
CA PHE A 106 14.80 -10.41 -11.40
C PHE A 106 14.29 -10.51 -12.84
N GLN A 107 14.86 -9.74 -13.77
CA GLN A 107 14.46 -9.75 -15.18
C GLN A 107 14.78 -11.08 -15.86
N ARG A 108 15.92 -11.70 -15.54
CA ARG A 108 16.25 -13.03 -16.05
C ARG A 108 15.23 -14.08 -15.62
N ASP A 109 14.70 -13.96 -14.39
CA ASP A 109 13.70 -14.88 -13.83
C ASP A 109 12.25 -14.46 -14.11
N PHE A 110 12.04 -13.38 -14.87
CA PHE A 110 10.72 -12.76 -15.06
C PHE A 110 9.66 -13.71 -15.57
N ASN A 111 10.01 -14.60 -16.50
CA ASN A 111 9.13 -15.64 -17.03
C ASN A 111 9.35 -17.00 -16.36
N GLY A 112 10.15 -17.04 -15.29
CA GLY A 112 10.40 -18.23 -14.51
C GLY A 112 9.16 -18.64 -13.68
N THR A 113 9.22 -19.85 -13.14
CA THR A 113 8.10 -20.47 -12.42
C THR A 113 7.67 -19.67 -11.19
N VAL A 114 8.64 -19.08 -10.46
CA VAL A 114 8.37 -18.34 -9.22
C VAL A 114 7.57 -17.07 -9.50
N LEU A 115 8.05 -16.18 -10.39
CA LEU A 115 7.36 -14.93 -10.71
C LEU A 115 6.04 -15.19 -11.44
N THR A 116 5.93 -16.23 -12.24
CA THR A 116 4.68 -16.63 -12.89
C THR A 116 3.66 -17.12 -11.87
N ALA A 117 4.04 -17.97 -10.92
CA ALA A 117 3.18 -18.41 -9.83
C ALA A 117 2.75 -17.24 -8.96
N LEU A 118 3.67 -16.31 -8.66
CA LEU A 118 3.38 -15.13 -7.85
C LEU A 118 2.37 -14.20 -8.54
N ARG A 119 2.52 -13.94 -9.84
CA ARG A 119 1.53 -13.17 -10.61
C ARG A 119 0.16 -13.84 -10.62
N SER A 120 0.09 -15.14 -10.81
CA SER A 120 -1.17 -15.90 -10.78
C SER A 120 -1.85 -15.81 -9.41
N TRP A 121 -1.07 -15.93 -8.35
CA TRP A 121 -1.59 -15.78 -6.98
C TRP A 121 -2.09 -14.35 -6.73
N LEU A 122 -1.37 -13.32 -7.16
CA LEU A 122 -1.76 -11.91 -7.03
C LEU A 122 -3.07 -11.61 -7.79
N VAL A 123 -3.23 -12.11 -9.02
CA VAL A 123 -4.49 -11.99 -9.79
C VAL A 123 -5.66 -12.60 -9.04
N SER A 124 -5.46 -13.77 -8.46
CA SER A 124 -6.52 -14.50 -7.73
C SER A 124 -6.90 -13.83 -6.40
N ASN A 125 -6.07 -12.91 -5.90
CA ASN A 125 -6.20 -12.28 -4.59
C ASN A 125 -6.25 -10.74 -4.66
N ILE A 126 -6.86 -10.16 -5.71
CA ILE A 126 -7.02 -8.70 -5.85
C ILE A 126 -7.81 -8.12 -4.68
N ASP A 127 -8.83 -8.83 -4.20
CA ASP A 127 -9.72 -8.34 -3.14
C ASP A 127 -8.95 -8.14 -1.82
N VAL A 128 -8.05 -9.07 -1.45
CA VAL A 128 -7.24 -8.93 -0.23
C VAL A 128 -6.17 -7.85 -0.37
N GLN A 129 -5.61 -7.66 -1.56
CA GLN A 129 -4.71 -6.53 -1.83
C GLN A 129 -5.44 -5.20 -1.65
N THR A 130 -6.66 -5.09 -2.18
CA THR A 130 -7.52 -3.92 -2.02
C THR A 130 -7.85 -3.67 -0.54
N GLU A 131 -8.19 -4.71 0.22
CA GLU A 131 -8.44 -4.58 1.66
C GLU A 131 -7.21 -4.06 2.42
N PHE A 132 -6.02 -4.54 2.07
CA PHE A 132 -4.79 -4.06 2.69
C PHE A 132 -4.54 -2.56 2.40
N ILE A 133 -4.66 -2.15 1.14
CA ILE A 133 -4.50 -0.74 0.73
C ILE A 133 -5.52 0.15 1.47
N MET A 134 -6.78 -0.29 1.56
CA MET A 134 -7.82 0.41 2.31
C MET A 134 -7.51 0.52 3.79
N ALA A 135 -7.05 -0.57 4.42
CA ALA A 135 -6.68 -0.58 5.83
C ALA A 135 -5.53 0.41 6.11
N LYS A 136 -4.54 0.49 5.24
CA LYS A 136 -3.47 1.48 5.32
C LYS A 136 -4.00 2.91 5.21
N SER A 137 -4.89 3.17 4.26
CA SER A 137 -5.52 4.48 4.07
C SER A 137 -6.35 4.89 5.29
N GLN A 138 -7.16 4.00 5.85
CA GLN A 138 -7.95 4.25 7.05
C GLN A 138 -7.08 4.55 8.28
N ALA A 139 -5.92 3.90 8.39
CA ALA A 139 -4.96 4.16 9.45
C ALA A 139 -4.16 5.45 9.26
N ALA A 140 -4.23 6.10 8.09
CA ALA A 140 -3.42 7.29 7.80
C ALA A 140 -3.86 8.51 8.60
N LEU A 141 -5.16 8.81 8.66
CA LEU A 141 -5.65 10.03 9.35
C LEU A 141 -5.24 10.07 10.83
N PRO A 142 -5.42 9.02 11.66
CA PRO A 142 -4.94 9.01 13.03
C PRO A 142 -3.43 9.26 13.16
N ARG A 143 -2.61 8.71 12.25
CA ARG A 143 -1.16 8.94 12.25
C ARG A 143 -0.80 10.37 11.87
N ILE A 144 -1.45 10.93 10.85
CA ILE A 144 -1.30 12.33 10.45
C ILE A 144 -1.68 13.24 11.61
N MET A 145 -2.82 13.01 12.26
CA MET A 145 -3.28 13.81 13.39
C MET A 145 -2.32 13.75 14.58
N ALA A 146 -1.71 12.60 14.84
CA ALA A 146 -0.69 12.45 15.88
C ALA A 146 0.60 13.22 15.55
N SER A 147 0.99 13.26 14.28
CA SER A 147 2.25 13.85 13.81
C SER A 147 2.14 15.36 13.50
N ALA A 148 0.93 15.83 13.16
CA ALA A 148 0.71 17.20 12.74
C ALA A 148 0.80 18.21 13.91
N PRO A 149 1.31 19.43 13.67
CA PRO A 149 1.24 20.52 14.64
C PRO A 149 -0.20 20.77 15.11
N ALA A 150 -0.39 21.04 16.40
CA ALA A 150 -1.72 21.22 16.98
C ALA A 150 -2.56 22.29 16.23
N SER A 151 -1.92 23.36 15.79
CA SER A 151 -2.57 24.45 15.03
C SER A 151 -3.12 24.04 13.65
N GLN A 152 -2.68 22.91 13.12
CA GLN A 152 -3.08 22.45 11.79
C GLN A 152 -4.11 21.31 11.84
N ARG A 153 -4.29 20.65 12.98
CA ARG A 153 -5.11 19.43 13.11
C ARG A 153 -6.55 19.63 12.66
N THR A 154 -7.22 20.69 13.16
CA THR A 154 -8.60 20.99 12.76
C THR A 154 -8.76 21.17 11.26
N ARG A 155 -7.80 21.85 10.62
CA ARG A 155 -7.81 22.06 9.17
C ARG A 155 -7.60 20.75 8.41
N ILE A 156 -6.67 19.92 8.85
CA ILE A 156 -6.38 18.60 8.25
C ILE A 156 -7.63 17.72 8.34
N GLU A 157 -8.24 17.62 9.51
CA GLU A 157 -9.45 16.82 9.74
C GLU A 157 -10.61 17.27 8.84
N ALA A 158 -10.85 18.58 8.79
CA ALA A 158 -11.90 19.16 7.95
C ALA A 158 -11.66 18.90 6.46
N ASN A 159 -10.43 19.04 5.98
CA ASN A 159 -10.08 18.80 4.58
C ASN A 159 -10.20 17.30 4.23
N TYR A 160 -9.68 16.43 5.08
CA TYR A 160 -9.84 14.98 4.91
C TYR A 160 -11.32 14.60 4.83
N GLY A 161 -12.14 15.10 5.77
CA GLY A 161 -13.58 14.85 5.79
C GLY A 161 -14.26 15.28 4.48
N LYS A 162 -13.93 16.45 3.96
CA LYS A 162 -14.49 16.95 2.67
C LYS A 162 -14.16 16.00 1.52
N VAL A 163 -12.92 15.51 1.43
CA VAL A 163 -12.51 14.58 0.37
C VAL A 163 -13.18 13.22 0.56
N ALA A 164 -13.29 12.74 1.80
CA ALA A 164 -13.87 11.44 2.13
C ALA A 164 -15.40 11.35 1.94
N THR A 165 -16.09 12.42 1.55
CA THR A 165 -17.55 12.41 1.34
C THR A 165 -18.01 11.79 0.04
N THR A 166 -17.11 11.62 -0.93
CA THR A 166 -17.43 11.12 -2.28
C THR A 166 -16.67 9.83 -2.61
N PRO A 167 -17.23 8.91 -3.42
CA PRO A 167 -16.50 7.71 -3.86
C PRO A 167 -15.17 8.02 -4.56
N ASN A 168 -15.13 9.06 -5.38
CA ASN A 168 -13.89 9.48 -6.04
C ASN A 168 -12.87 10.08 -5.06
N GLY A 169 -13.32 10.82 -4.07
CA GLY A 169 -12.46 11.34 -3.01
C GLY A 169 -11.87 10.23 -2.15
N ILE A 170 -12.68 9.24 -1.79
CA ILE A 170 -12.21 8.04 -1.07
C ILE A 170 -11.15 7.31 -1.89
N TYR A 171 -11.41 7.09 -3.18
CA TYR A 171 -10.43 6.51 -4.08
C TYR A 171 -9.12 7.33 -4.08
N ALA A 172 -9.20 8.66 -4.20
CA ALA A 172 -8.03 9.54 -4.19
C ALA A 172 -7.22 9.46 -2.88
N LEU A 173 -7.90 9.36 -1.72
CA LEU A 173 -7.23 9.16 -0.43
C LEU A 173 -6.52 7.80 -0.36
N ILE A 174 -7.17 6.74 -0.82
CA ILE A 174 -6.60 5.39 -0.88
C ILE A 174 -5.36 5.38 -1.77
N ASP A 175 -5.48 5.93 -2.98
CA ASP A 175 -4.42 6.01 -3.97
C ASP A 175 -3.23 6.83 -3.46
N CYS A 176 -3.50 8.02 -2.91
CA CYS A 176 -2.46 8.89 -2.36
C CYS A 176 -1.66 8.20 -1.23
N VAL A 177 -2.35 7.58 -0.27
CA VAL A 177 -1.68 6.88 0.85
C VAL A 177 -0.88 5.69 0.34
N ASN A 178 -1.41 4.95 -0.62
CA ASN A 178 -0.73 3.76 -1.14
C ASN A 178 0.55 4.12 -1.91
N PHE A 179 0.53 5.15 -2.74
CA PHE A 179 1.64 5.47 -3.65
C PHE A 179 2.56 6.60 -3.16
N LYS A 180 2.07 7.47 -2.28
CA LYS A 180 2.84 8.61 -1.75
C LYS A 180 3.06 8.54 -0.25
N GLY A 181 2.43 7.55 0.42
CA GLY A 181 2.45 7.44 1.87
C GLY A 181 1.53 8.45 2.56
N ASP A 182 1.43 8.34 3.87
CA ASP A 182 0.65 9.29 4.69
C ASP A 182 1.40 10.58 5.03
N GLY A 183 2.67 10.66 4.73
CA GLY A 183 3.51 11.83 4.97
C GLY A 183 4.08 11.92 6.38
N THR A 184 3.87 10.91 7.23
CA THR A 184 4.38 10.91 8.62
C THR A 184 5.82 10.41 8.74
N ASN A 185 6.33 9.68 7.74
CA ASN A 185 7.70 9.20 7.73
C ASN A 185 8.67 10.34 7.36
N PRO A 186 9.58 10.76 8.27
CA PRO A 186 10.48 11.89 8.03
C PRO A 186 11.54 11.62 6.96
N ARG A 187 11.75 10.36 6.56
CA ARG A 187 12.68 9.98 5.49
C ARG A 187 12.07 10.14 4.09
N GLU A 188 10.74 10.12 3.98
CA GLU A 188 10.02 10.27 2.73
C GLU A 188 9.96 11.76 2.35
N ARG A 189 10.91 12.19 1.52
CA ARG A 189 11.05 13.57 1.05
C ARG A 189 11.13 13.62 -0.47
N TYR A 190 10.52 14.66 -1.05
CA TYR A 190 10.67 14.99 -2.46
C TYR A 190 11.25 16.40 -2.57
N LYS A 191 12.42 16.53 -3.21
CA LYS A 191 13.15 17.82 -3.35
C LYS A 191 13.32 18.57 -2.01
N GLY A 192 13.60 17.82 -0.93
CA GLY A 192 13.81 18.39 0.42
C GLY A 192 12.53 18.73 1.18
N GLN A 193 11.35 18.62 0.56
CA GLN A 193 10.06 18.90 1.18
C GLN A 193 9.39 17.61 1.66
N GLY A 194 8.38 17.73 2.53
CA GLY A 194 7.54 16.61 2.94
C GLY A 194 6.82 15.99 1.74
N TRP A 195 6.58 14.69 1.80
CA TRP A 195 5.90 13.92 0.78
C TRP A 195 4.78 13.08 1.40
N GLY A 196 3.65 12.94 0.71
CA GLY A 196 2.51 12.16 1.17
C GLY A 196 1.28 12.98 1.55
N LEU A 197 0.24 12.30 2.07
CA LEU A 197 -1.09 12.89 2.27
C LEU A 197 -1.12 14.07 3.27
N MET A 198 -0.21 14.09 4.24
CA MET A 198 -0.14 15.14 5.26
C MET A 198 0.26 16.51 4.69
N TRP A 199 1.00 16.54 3.58
CA TRP A 199 1.59 17.74 2.95
C TRP A 199 0.79 18.24 1.76
#